data_ad065de0051fccb93eb66ef800f5ff83
#
_entry.id   ad065de0051fccb93eb66ef800f5ff83
#
_cell.length_a   1.000
_cell.length_b   1.000
_cell.length_c   1.000
_cell.angle_alpha   90.00
_cell.angle_beta   90.00
_cell.angle_gamma   90.00
#
_symmetry.space_group_name_H-M   'P 1'
#
loop_
_entity.id
_entity.type
_entity.pdbx_description
1 polymer ?
#
loop_
_entity_poly.entity_id
_entity_poly.type
_entity_poly.pdbx_seq_one_letter_code
_entity_poly.pdbx_strand_id
1 'polypeptide(L)'
;MFKKLLLLQLITVFTFQINAQENKNRKKIKTTRISKAPKIDGVLNDDSWKNAEICKDFIILRPENGELVSSEYQTTVKVIYDDNAIYIAAQMSDPDPVGIPKEFSTRDNFSQADFFLVTINPNDDGQNPFEFIVQSTGNQIDAKVSNGNEDLNWSAVWESDVTIDEKGWNVEMKIPYRALRFANRPIQSWGFNFHRRLEKLNSQHTWT
;
A
#
# COMPACT_ATOMS: atom_id res chain seq x y z
N MET A 1 77.88 11.92 -8.54
CA MET A 1 76.86 11.42 -9.50
C MET A 1 75.65 10.83 -8.73
N PHE A 2 74.60 11.60 -8.55
CA PHE A 2 73.44 11.16 -7.84
C PHE A 2 72.40 10.66 -8.86
N LYS A 3 72.07 9.37 -8.83
CA LYS A 3 70.97 8.80 -9.60
C LYS A 3 69.65 9.08 -8.81
N LYS A 4 68.77 9.93 -9.34
CA LYS A 4 67.42 10.12 -8.84
C LYS A 4 66.56 8.93 -9.28
N LEU A 5 66.12 8.14 -8.33
CA LEU A 5 65.13 7.08 -8.51
C LEU A 5 63.74 7.71 -8.49
N LEU A 6 63.06 7.73 -9.64
CA LEU A 6 61.71 8.24 -9.78
C LEU A 6 60.73 7.10 -9.42
N LEU A 7 60.11 7.18 -8.26
CA LEU A 7 59.09 6.22 -7.81
C LEU A 7 57.76 6.63 -8.43
N LEU A 8 57.34 5.92 -9.45
CA LEU A 8 56.02 6.11 -10.08
C LEU A 8 54.97 5.38 -9.24
N GLN A 9 54.18 6.11 -8.43
CA GLN A 9 53.03 5.55 -7.71
C GLN A 9 51.85 5.43 -8.67
N LEU A 10 51.52 4.19 -9.02
CA LEU A 10 50.33 3.85 -9.79
C LEU A 10 49.12 3.89 -8.84
N ILE A 11 48.37 4.99 -8.87
CA ILE A 11 47.09 5.08 -8.14
C ILE A 11 46.04 4.36 -8.97
N THR A 12 45.71 3.13 -8.60
CA THR A 12 44.56 2.39 -9.13
C THR A 12 43.30 2.93 -8.48
N VAL A 13 42.56 3.78 -9.20
CA VAL A 13 41.24 4.21 -8.82
C VAL A 13 40.26 3.05 -9.07
N PHE A 14 39.90 2.33 -8.01
CA PHE A 14 38.79 1.40 -8.05
C PHE A 14 37.48 2.19 -8.09
N THR A 15 36.93 2.37 -9.27
CA THR A 15 35.55 2.85 -9.41
C THR A 15 34.63 1.70 -9.04
N PHE A 16 34.09 1.74 -7.82
CA PHE A 16 32.92 0.92 -7.44
C PHE A 16 31.74 1.39 -8.28
N GLN A 17 31.42 0.66 -9.32
CA GLN A 17 30.12 0.77 -9.96
C GLN A 17 29.09 0.18 -9.00
N ILE A 18 28.42 1.03 -8.24
CA ILE A 18 27.21 0.64 -7.52
C ILE A 18 26.14 0.46 -8.61
N ASN A 19 26.02 -0.76 -9.11
CA ASN A 19 24.84 -1.16 -9.85
C ASN A 19 23.69 -1.13 -8.86
N ALA A 20 22.88 -0.07 -8.89
CA ALA A 20 21.56 -0.10 -8.29
C ALA A 20 20.80 -1.22 -9.00
N GLN A 21 20.70 -2.37 -8.36
CA GLN A 21 19.97 -3.52 -8.87
C GLN A 21 18.52 -3.13 -8.85
N GLU A 22 18.01 -2.71 -10.02
CA GLU A 22 16.57 -2.48 -10.21
C GLU A 22 15.88 -3.76 -9.77
N ASN A 23 15.03 -3.67 -8.76
CA ASN A 23 14.37 -4.83 -8.18
C ASN A 23 13.38 -5.36 -9.23
N LYS A 24 13.84 -6.28 -10.08
CA LYS A 24 13.11 -6.80 -11.26
C LYS A 24 11.79 -7.50 -10.91
N ASN A 25 11.51 -7.69 -9.63
CA ASN A 25 10.37 -8.45 -9.14
C ASN A 25 9.24 -7.58 -8.55
N ARG A 26 9.33 -6.25 -8.59
CA ARG A 26 8.23 -5.39 -8.13
C ARG A 26 7.01 -5.58 -9.01
N LYS A 27 5.89 -5.91 -8.40
CA LYS A 27 4.59 -5.95 -9.08
C LYS A 27 4.23 -4.55 -9.58
N LYS A 28 3.58 -4.48 -10.73
CA LYS A 28 3.16 -3.22 -11.35
C LYS A 28 1.69 -3.32 -11.75
N ILE A 29 0.96 -2.22 -11.58
CA ILE A 29 -0.41 -2.07 -12.07
C ILE A 29 -0.52 -0.81 -12.91
N LYS A 30 -1.40 -0.85 -13.90
CA LYS A 30 -1.81 0.32 -14.64
C LYS A 30 -3.17 0.78 -14.14
N THR A 31 -3.19 1.92 -13.46
CA THR A 31 -4.45 2.48 -12.97
C THR A 31 -5.30 3.06 -14.10
N THR A 32 -6.62 2.96 -13.97
CA THR A 32 -7.59 3.45 -14.96
C THR A 32 -8.16 4.79 -14.52
N ARG A 33 -8.15 5.77 -15.44
CA ARG A 33 -8.83 7.04 -15.23
C ARG A 33 -10.33 6.87 -15.44
N ILE A 34 -11.13 7.37 -14.51
CA ILE A 34 -12.58 7.32 -14.53
C ILE A 34 -13.19 8.70 -14.76
N SER A 35 -14.41 8.73 -15.30
CA SER A 35 -15.21 9.95 -15.49
C SER A 35 -16.27 10.15 -14.42
N LYS A 36 -16.66 9.09 -13.72
CA LYS A 36 -17.64 9.10 -12.63
C LYS A 36 -17.03 8.41 -11.42
N ALA A 37 -16.92 9.14 -10.32
CA ALA A 37 -16.43 8.60 -9.05
C ALA A 37 -17.36 7.49 -8.53
N PRO A 38 -16.82 6.43 -7.89
CA PRO A 38 -17.63 5.47 -7.17
C PRO A 38 -18.25 6.13 -5.94
N LYS A 39 -19.33 5.56 -5.45
CA LYS A 39 -19.86 5.86 -4.14
C LYS A 39 -19.01 5.14 -3.10
N ILE A 40 -18.60 5.84 -2.08
CA ILE A 40 -17.83 5.23 -0.99
C ILE A 40 -18.84 4.74 0.06
N ASP A 41 -19.25 3.47 -0.07
CA ASP A 41 -20.23 2.82 0.82
C ASP A 41 -19.84 1.38 1.21
N GLY A 42 -18.62 0.97 0.85
CA GLY A 42 -18.09 -0.37 1.11
C GLY A 42 -18.67 -1.47 0.23
N VAL A 43 -19.50 -1.12 -0.78
CA VAL A 43 -20.14 -2.08 -1.68
C VAL A 43 -19.55 -1.97 -3.07
N LEU A 44 -18.73 -2.93 -3.47
CA LEU A 44 -17.88 -2.89 -4.69
C LEU A 44 -18.68 -3.13 -5.99
N ASN A 45 -19.87 -2.55 -6.14
CA ASN A 45 -20.78 -2.79 -7.26
C ASN A 45 -20.81 -1.67 -8.31
N ASP A 46 -20.12 -0.56 -8.09
CA ASP A 46 -20.06 0.56 -9.02
C ASP A 46 -19.41 0.19 -10.36
N ASP A 47 -19.97 0.74 -11.43
CA ASP A 47 -19.45 0.55 -12.78
C ASP A 47 -18.00 1.02 -12.95
N SER A 48 -17.58 1.98 -12.13
CA SER A 48 -16.22 2.51 -12.11
C SER A 48 -15.16 1.43 -11.87
N TRP A 49 -15.50 0.38 -11.12
CA TRP A 49 -14.59 -0.72 -10.78
C TRP A 49 -14.47 -1.79 -11.88
N LYS A 50 -15.35 -1.81 -12.89
CA LYS A 50 -15.44 -2.93 -13.86
C LYS A 50 -14.18 -3.13 -14.68
N ASN A 51 -13.53 -2.03 -15.09
CA ASN A 51 -12.37 -2.07 -15.97
C ASN A 51 -11.04 -1.86 -15.23
N ALA A 52 -11.05 -1.84 -13.90
CA ALA A 52 -9.85 -1.70 -13.10
C ALA A 52 -9.04 -3.00 -13.11
N GLU A 53 -7.73 -2.87 -13.25
CA GLU A 53 -6.81 -4.00 -13.07
C GLU A 53 -6.89 -4.51 -11.64
N ILE A 54 -6.82 -5.83 -11.46
CA ILE A 54 -6.92 -6.48 -10.15
C ILE A 54 -5.52 -6.83 -9.65
N CYS A 55 -5.14 -6.25 -8.52
CA CYS A 55 -3.99 -6.68 -7.74
C CYS A 55 -4.39 -7.90 -6.90
N LYS A 56 -3.67 -8.98 -7.06
CA LYS A 56 -3.89 -10.27 -6.38
C LYS A 56 -2.56 -10.93 -6.07
N ASP A 57 -2.61 -12.16 -5.59
CA ASP A 57 -1.42 -12.96 -5.26
C ASP A 57 -0.61 -12.31 -4.12
N PHE A 58 -1.32 -11.99 -3.03
CA PHE A 58 -0.69 -11.56 -1.79
C PHE A 58 0.14 -12.71 -1.22
N ILE A 59 1.22 -12.35 -0.55
CA ILE A 59 2.08 -13.28 0.16
C ILE A 59 1.94 -13.07 1.67
N ILE A 60 2.20 -14.13 2.43
CA ILE A 60 2.25 -14.05 3.88
C ILE A 60 3.53 -13.30 4.26
N LEU A 61 3.38 -12.23 5.03
CA LEU A 61 4.50 -11.47 5.61
C LEU A 61 4.87 -12.03 6.99
N ARG A 62 3.86 -12.44 7.77
CA ARG A 62 3.98 -13.05 9.10
C ARG A 62 2.86 -14.06 9.30
N PRO A 63 3.09 -15.17 10.02
CA PRO A 63 4.34 -15.59 10.68
C PRO A 63 5.39 -16.15 9.70
N GLU A 64 5.00 -16.70 8.56
CA GLU A 64 5.86 -17.35 7.57
C GLU A 64 5.97 -16.48 6.32
N ASN A 65 7.13 -15.85 6.13
CA ASN A 65 7.32 -14.88 5.05
C ASN A 65 7.55 -15.55 3.70
N GLY A 66 6.82 -15.11 2.68
CA GLY A 66 7.06 -15.38 1.26
C GLY A 66 6.14 -16.43 0.65
N GLU A 67 5.32 -17.13 1.40
CA GLU A 67 4.33 -18.05 0.86
C GLU A 67 3.11 -17.33 0.30
N LEU A 68 2.49 -17.90 -0.75
CA LEU A 68 1.23 -17.39 -1.25
C LEU A 68 0.12 -17.60 -0.22
N VAL A 69 -0.71 -16.58 -0.07
CA VAL A 69 -1.90 -16.65 0.77
C VAL A 69 -2.87 -17.69 0.22
N SER A 70 -3.42 -18.54 1.08
CA SER A 70 -4.41 -19.55 0.70
C SER A 70 -5.64 -18.92 0.03
N SER A 71 -6.34 -19.70 -0.80
CA SER A 71 -7.53 -19.23 -1.54
C SER A 71 -8.65 -18.71 -0.62
N GLU A 72 -8.76 -19.23 0.60
CA GLU A 72 -9.78 -18.84 1.58
C GLU A 72 -9.58 -17.42 2.14
N TYR A 73 -8.33 -16.94 2.17
CA TYR A 73 -7.96 -15.64 2.71
C TYR A 73 -7.43 -14.67 1.66
N GLN A 74 -7.77 -14.90 0.40
CA GLN A 74 -7.33 -14.03 -0.70
C GLN A 74 -7.77 -12.59 -0.49
N THR A 75 -6.90 -11.69 -0.92
CA THR A 75 -7.18 -10.26 -1.01
C THR A 75 -7.08 -9.83 -2.47
N THR A 76 -8.07 -9.11 -2.94
CA THR A 76 -8.03 -8.46 -4.26
C THR A 76 -8.18 -6.97 -4.08
N VAL A 77 -7.36 -6.20 -4.80
CA VAL A 77 -7.38 -4.73 -4.74
C VAL A 77 -7.53 -4.16 -6.15
N LYS A 78 -8.31 -3.10 -6.26
CA LYS A 78 -8.45 -2.30 -7.46
C LYS A 78 -8.09 -0.86 -7.16
N VAL A 79 -7.41 -0.19 -8.11
CA VAL A 79 -7.05 1.22 -7.99
C VAL A 79 -7.50 1.94 -9.26
N ILE A 80 -8.26 3.02 -9.07
CA ILE A 80 -8.70 3.92 -10.14
C ILE A 80 -8.49 5.36 -9.71
N TYR A 81 -8.58 6.31 -10.63
CA TYR A 81 -8.39 7.72 -10.30
C TYR A 81 -9.21 8.63 -11.20
N ASP A 82 -9.47 9.84 -10.70
CA ASP A 82 -10.00 10.97 -11.47
C ASP A 82 -9.11 12.21 -11.32
N ASP A 83 -9.63 13.39 -11.58
CA ASP A 83 -8.88 14.65 -11.44
C ASP A 83 -8.75 15.13 -9.99
N ASN A 84 -9.44 14.50 -9.03
CA ASN A 84 -9.54 14.95 -7.64
C ASN A 84 -8.92 14.00 -6.64
N ALA A 85 -8.98 12.69 -6.93
CA ALA A 85 -8.65 11.66 -5.97
C ALA A 85 -8.16 10.35 -6.60
N ILE A 86 -7.52 9.54 -5.80
CA ILE A 86 -7.34 8.10 -5.99
C ILE A 86 -8.43 7.39 -5.22
N TYR A 87 -8.96 6.35 -5.84
CA TYR A 87 -9.97 5.46 -5.27
C TYR A 87 -9.39 4.05 -5.18
N ILE A 88 -9.60 3.39 -4.07
CA ILE A 88 -9.10 2.04 -3.79
C ILE A 88 -10.27 1.22 -3.29
N ALA A 89 -10.47 0.05 -3.89
CA ALA A 89 -11.40 -0.95 -3.43
C ALA A 89 -10.64 -2.23 -3.10
N ALA A 90 -10.89 -2.79 -1.93
CA ALA A 90 -10.31 -4.08 -1.57
C ALA A 90 -11.40 -5.03 -1.07
N GLN A 91 -11.32 -6.28 -1.54
CA GLN A 91 -12.11 -7.40 -1.04
C GLN A 91 -11.18 -8.38 -0.34
N MET A 92 -11.50 -8.69 0.88
CA MET A 92 -10.73 -9.58 1.74
C MET A 92 -11.57 -10.80 2.10
N SER A 93 -11.30 -11.92 1.42
CA SER A 93 -11.98 -13.18 1.67
C SER A 93 -11.71 -13.69 3.08
N ASP A 94 -12.72 -14.26 3.70
CA ASP A 94 -12.64 -14.92 5.00
C ASP A 94 -13.69 -16.04 5.06
N PRO A 95 -13.33 -17.28 5.33
CA PRO A 95 -14.29 -18.39 5.41
C PRO A 95 -15.21 -18.33 6.63
N ASP A 96 -14.89 -17.47 7.61
CA ASP A 96 -15.70 -17.23 8.80
C ASP A 96 -15.87 -15.72 9.05
N PRO A 97 -16.72 -15.03 8.25
CA PRO A 97 -16.92 -13.58 8.38
C PRO A 97 -17.55 -13.16 9.71
N VAL A 98 -18.31 -14.06 10.33
CA VAL A 98 -18.94 -13.80 11.65
C VAL A 98 -17.86 -13.68 12.73
N GLY A 99 -16.79 -14.46 12.61
CA GLY A 99 -15.67 -14.48 13.54
C GLY A 99 -14.63 -13.38 13.31
N ILE A 100 -14.84 -12.45 12.35
CA ILE A 100 -13.93 -11.30 12.16
C ILE A 100 -14.01 -10.41 13.41
N PRO A 101 -12.86 -10.14 14.09
CA PRO A 101 -12.83 -9.28 15.27
C PRO A 101 -13.26 -7.85 14.93
N LYS A 102 -14.08 -7.23 15.80
CA LYS A 102 -14.76 -5.93 15.57
C LYS A 102 -14.74 -5.06 16.80
N GLU A 103 -13.63 -4.98 17.47
CA GLU A 103 -13.52 -4.05 18.60
C GLU A 103 -13.44 -2.61 18.06
N PHE A 104 -14.31 -1.73 18.53
CA PHE A 104 -14.32 -0.32 18.14
C PHE A 104 -13.24 0.46 18.87
N SER A 105 -12.64 1.40 18.15
CA SER A 105 -11.75 2.41 18.73
C SER A 105 -12.05 3.79 18.15
N THR A 106 -11.46 4.82 18.71
CA THR A 106 -11.49 6.16 18.13
C THR A 106 -10.52 6.25 16.95
N ARG A 107 -10.74 7.22 16.06
CA ARG A 107 -9.82 7.52 14.96
C ARG A 107 -8.36 7.58 15.46
N ASP A 108 -7.46 7.11 14.63
CA ASP A 108 -6.00 7.06 14.86
C ASP A 108 -5.57 6.16 16.04
N ASN A 109 -6.46 5.25 16.48
CA ASN A 109 -6.14 4.22 17.45
C ASN A 109 -6.47 2.83 16.91
N PHE A 110 -5.52 1.90 17.06
CA PHE A 110 -5.75 0.50 16.75
C PHE A 110 -6.58 -0.19 17.82
N SER A 111 -7.38 -1.16 17.39
CA SER A 111 -8.16 -2.07 18.25
C SER A 111 -7.93 -3.52 17.83
N GLN A 112 -8.53 -4.46 18.54
CA GLN A 112 -8.56 -5.87 18.14
C GLN A 112 -9.56 -6.05 16.98
N ALA A 113 -9.11 -5.69 15.78
CA ALA A 113 -9.88 -5.76 14.55
C ALA A 113 -8.94 -6.04 13.36
N ASP A 114 -9.45 -6.72 12.35
CA ASP A 114 -8.74 -6.82 11.07
C ASP A 114 -8.54 -5.43 10.49
N PHE A 115 -7.47 -5.24 9.71
CA PHE A 115 -7.29 -3.99 8.97
C PHE A 115 -6.73 -4.20 7.56
N PHE A 116 -7.01 -3.23 6.72
CA PHE A 116 -6.40 -3.06 5.41
C PHE A 116 -5.62 -1.75 5.38
N LEU A 117 -4.37 -1.82 4.94
CA LEU A 117 -3.45 -0.67 4.86
C LEU A 117 -3.03 -0.46 3.42
N VAL A 118 -3.03 0.78 3.00
CA VAL A 118 -2.47 1.25 1.75
C VAL A 118 -1.31 2.17 2.03
N THR A 119 -0.13 1.78 1.59
CA THR A 119 1.05 2.65 1.58
C THR A 119 1.16 3.30 0.20
N ILE A 120 1.23 4.62 0.14
CA ILE A 120 1.38 5.41 -1.08
C ILE A 120 2.66 6.22 -1.01
N ASN A 121 3.57 5.98 -1.96
CA ASN A 121 4.77 6.80 -2.15
C ASN A 121 4.68 7.54 -3.49
N PRO A 122 4.22 8.79 -3.52
CA PRO A 122 3.98 9.52 -4.77
C PRO A 122 5.25 9.87 -5.54
N ASN A 123 6.42 9.78 -4.92
CA ASN A 123 7.70 10.06 -5.58
C ASN A 123 8.42 8.78 -6.02
N ASP A 124 7.93 7.60 -5.64
CA ASP A 124 8.55 6.28 -5.86
C ASP A 124 10.02 6.22 -5.42
N ASP A 125 10.35 7.01 -4.39
CA ASP A 125 11.71 7.13 -3.83
C ASP A 125 11.95 6.22 -2.62
N GLY A 126 10.91 5.54 -2.13
CA GLY A 126 10.95 4.65 -0.99
C GLY A 126 11.16 5.34 0.37
N GLN A 127 11.10 6.68 0.46
CA GLN A 127 11.52 7.40 1.67
C GLN A 127 10.40 7.97 2.51
N ASN A 128 9.39 8.59 1.92
CA ASN A 128 8.39 9.35 2.66
C ASN A 128 6.96 8.97 2.23
N PRO A 129 6.55 7.70 2.38
CA PRO A 129 5.20 7.31 2.03
C PRO A 129 4.16 7.85 3.01
N PHE A 130 2.93 7.85 2.54
CA PHE A 130 1.74 8.06 3.34
C PHE A 130 1.04 6.72 3.55
N GLU A 131 0.46 6.52 4.72
CA GLU A 131 -0.26 5.32 5.07
C GLU A 131 -1.70 5.65 5.42
N PHE A 132 -2.61 4.86 4.87
CA PHE A 132 -4.04 4.97 5.08
C PHE A 132 -4.55 3.60 5.48
N ILE A 133 -5.10 3.50 6.66
CA ILE A 133 -5.51 2.23 7.27
C ILE A 133 -7.00 2.31 7.58
N VAL A 134 -7.72 1.26 7.22
CA VAL A 134 -9.12 1.08 7.61
C VAL A 134 -9.26 -0.24 8.34
N GLN A 135 -9.80 -0.21 9.55
CA GLN A 135 -10.14 -1.42 10.28
C GLN A 135 -11.50 -1.97 9.81
N SER A 136 -11.74 -3.26 10.02
CA SER A 136 -13.02 -3.93 9.69
C SER A 136 -14.24 -3.30 10.37
N THR A 137 -14.02 -2.44 11.36
CA THR A 137 -15.01 -1.63 12.06
C THR A 137 -15.32 -0.29 11.38
N GLY A 138 -14.60 0.07 10.30
CA GLY A 138 -14.66 1.37 9.64
C GLY A 138 -13.79 2.45 10.31
N ASN A 139 -13.08 2.13 11.39
CA ASN A 139 -12.15 3.09 12.01
C ASN A 139 -11.00 3.40 11.06
N GLN A 140 -10.69 4.69 10.92
CA GLN A 140 -9.60 5.21 10.09
C GLN A 140 -8.37 5.53 10.93
N ILE A 141 -7.21 5.21 10.38
CA ILE A 141 -5.91 5.59 10.93
C ILE A 141 -5.07 6.09 9.77
N ASP A 142 -4.38 7.19 9.90
CA ASP A 142 -3.45 7.66 8.89
C ASP A 142 -2.11 8.04 9.50
N ALA A 143 -1.06 7.88 8.71
CA ALA A 143 0.30 8.19 9.12
C ALA A 143 1.12 8.75 7.96
N LYS A 144 2.15 9.48 8.31
CA LYS A 144 3.23 9.82 7.40
C LYS A 144 4.51 9.15 7.87
N VAL A 145 5.14 8.41 6.99
CA VAL A 145 6.42 7.79 7.30
C VAL A 145 7.55 8.74 6.92
N SER A 146 8.53 8.90 7.80
CA SER A 146 9.73 9.68 7.54
C SER A 146 10.95 8.99 8.16
N ASN A 147 11.96 8.70 7.36
CA ASN A 147 13.17 7.97 7.80
C ASN A 147 12.84 6.63 8.51
N GLY A 148 11.80 5.93 8.03
CA GLY A 148 11.37 4.65 8.59
C GLY A 148 10.55 4.75 9.89
N ASN A 149 10.23 5.96 10.36
CA ASN A 149 9.36 6.16 11.52
C ASN A 149 7.99 6.65 11.09
N GLU A 150 6.94 6.04 11.63
CA GLU A 150 5.55 6.44 11.44
C GLU A 150 5.20 7.60 12.37
N ASP A 151 4.65 8.66 11.79
CA ASP A 151 4.07 9.78 12.54
C ASP A 151 2.54 9.70 12.47
N LEU A 152 1.94 9.17 13.51
CA LEU A 152 0.48 9.04 13.67
C LEU A 152 -0.21 10.35 14.07
N ASN A 153 0.56 11.42 14.39
CA ASN A 153 -0.02 12.73 14.63
C ASN A 153 -0.30 13.48 13.31
N TRP A 154 0.24 12.99 12.19
CA TRP A 154 -0.14 13.51 10.90
C TRP A 154 -1.57 13.05 10.58
N SER A 155 -2.42 13.96 10.14
CA SER A 155 -3.81 13.62 9.80
C SER A 155 -4.21 14.21 8.46
N ALA A 156 -4.97 13.42 7.70
CA ALA A 156 -5.53 13.80 6.41
C ALA A 156 -7.06 13.74 6.43
N VAL A 157 -7.67 14.47 5.52
CA VAL A 157 -9.12 14.38 5.26
C VAL A 157 -9.33 13.48 4.05
N TRP A 158 -9.85 12.29 4.29
CA TRP A 158 -10.15 11.26 3.30
C TRP A 158 -11.41 10.48 3.69
N GLU A 159 -11.96 9.73 2.76
CA GLU A 159 -13.22 9.00 2.95
C GLU A 159 -12.97 7.50 2.83
N SER A 160 -13.66 6.71 3.65
CA SER A 160 -13.71 5.26 3.52
C SER A 160 -15.01 4.71 4.09
N ASP A 161 -15.42 3.57 3.61
CA ASP A 161 -16.51 2.79 4.19
C ASP A 161 -16.21 1.30 4.05
N VAL A 162 -16.81 0.49 4.91
CA VAL A 162 -16.62 -0.95 4.98
C VAL A 162 -17.94 -1.70 5.01
N THR A 163 -17.94 -2.89 4.41
CA THR A 163 -19.05 -3.84 4.58
C THR A 163 -18.49 -5.22 4.91
N ILE A 164 -19.21 -5.98 5.71
CA ILE A 164 -18.93 -7.39 5.96
C ILE A 164 -20.08 -8.17 5.36
N ASP A 165 -19.75 -9.13 4.50
CA ASP A 165 -20.70 -10.00 3.82
C ASP A 165 -20.36 -11.49 4.04
N GLU A 166 -21.05 -12.38 3.34
CA GLU A 166 -20.86 -13.82 3.43
C GLU A 166 -19.48 -14.33 2.94
N LYS A 167 -18.70 -13.47 2.25
CA LYS A 167 -17.40 -13.81 1.67
C LYS A 167 -16.23 -13.28 2.47
N GLY A 168 -16.48 -12.38 3.41
CA GLY A 168 -15.45 -11.68 4.18
C GLY A 168 -15.80 -10.22 4.40
N TRP A 169 -14.89 -9.31 4.13
CA TRP A 169 -15.16 -7.88 4.24
C TRP A 169 -14.56 -7.08 3.08
N ASN A 170 -15.18 -5.95 2.83
CA ASN A 170 -14.82 -5.05 1.75
C ASN A 170 -14.53 -3.67 2.31
N VAL A 171 -13.66 -2.94 1.64
CA VAL A 171 -13.39 -1.53 1.92
C VAL A 171 -13.33 -0.74 0.63
N GLU A 172 -13.90 0.45 0.66
CA GLU A 172 -13.68 1.50 -0.34
C GLU A 172 -13.02 2.69 0.32
N MET A 173 -12.07 3.28 -0.39
CA MET A 173 -11.31 4.44 0.08
C MET A 173 -11.24 5.48 -1.03
N LYS A 174 -11.43 6.75 -0.67
CA LYS A 174 -11.18 7.91 -1.54
C LYS A 174 -10.14 8.80 -0.89
N ILE A 175 -8.98 8.90 -1.50
CA ILE A 175 -7.86 9.69 -1.01
C ILE A 175 -7.68 10.89 -1.94
N PRO A 176 -8.10 12.09 -1.53
CA PRO A 176 -7.97 13.30 -2.32
C PRO A 176 -6.51 13.68 -2.54
N TYR A 177 -6.16 14.18 -3.71
CA TYR A 177 -4.78 14.61 -4.01
C TYR A 177 -4.25 15.68 -3.06
N ARG A 178 -5.12 16.49 -2.44
CA ARG A 178 -4.73 17.45 -1.41
C ARG A 178 -4.15 16.81 -0.14
N ALA A 179 -4.43 15.52 0.11
CA ALA A 179 -3.83 14.75 1.21
C ALA A 179 -2.42 14.27 0.88
N LEU A 180 -2.03 14.30 -0.38
CA LEU A 180 -0.76 13.78 -0.88
C LEU A 180 0.11 14.93 -1.40
N ARG A 181 1.43 14.80 -1.21
CA ARG A 181 2.39 15.73 -1.82
C ARG A 181 3.17 15.01 -2.89
N PHE A 182 3.03 15.44 -4.13
CA PHE A 182 3.73 14.86 -5.27
C PHE A 182 4.16 15.92 -6.28
N ALA A 183 5.16 15.58 -7.07
CA ALA A 183 5.66 16.46 -8.12
C ALA A 183 4.67 16.53 -9.30
N ASN A 184 4.48 17.71 -9.87
CA ASN A 184 3.68 17.86 -11.07
C ASN A 184 4.45 17.31 -12.27
N ARG A 185 4.07 16.14 -12.76
CA ARG A 185 4.65 15.45 -13.91
C ARG A 185 3.54 15.05 -14.88
N PRO A 186 3.79 15.05 -16.20
CA PRO A 186 2.79 14.63 -17.19
C PRO A 186 2.33 13.17 -17.01
N ILE A 187 3.24 12.31 -16.56
CA ILE A 187 2.96 10.91 -16.22
C ILE A 187 3.41 10.71 -14.78
N GLN A 188 2.50 10.19 -13.97
CA GLN A 188 2.78 9.86 -12.57
C GLN A 188 3.15 8.38 -12.46
N SER A 189 4.21 8.08 -11.73
CA SER A 189 4.57 6.74 -11.28
C SER A 189 4.70 6.80 -9.77
N TRP A 190 3.90 6.01 -9.08
CA TRP A 190 3.83 6.02 -7.63
C TRP A 190 4.14 4.62 -7.08
N GLY A 191 4.82 4.56 -5.97
CA GLY A 191 4.97 3.33 -5.22
C GLY A 191 3.69 3.02 -4.44
N PHE A 192 3.25 1.78 -4.53
CA PHE A 192 2.14 1.26 -3.72
C PHE A 192 2.56 0.00 -2.99
N ASN A 193 2.05 -0.17 -1.78
CA ASN A 193 1.98 -1.45 -1.11
C ASN A 193 0.60 -1.59 -0.47
N PHE A 194 0.07 -2.80 -0.51
CA PHE A 194 -1.18 -3.17 0.15
C PHE A 194 -0.87 -4.20 1.21
N HIS A 195 -1.46 -4.01 2.38
CA HIS A 195 -1.22 -4.89 3.51
C HIS A 195 -2.56 -5.21 4.19
N ARG A 196 -2.74 -6.47 4.57
CA ARG A 196 -3.87 -6.94 5.35
C ARG A 196 -3.41 -7.57 6.64
N ARG A 197 -4.07 -7.23 7.74
CA ARG A 197 -3.96 -7.91 9.02
C ARG A 197 -5.19 -8.78 9.23
N LEU A 198 -4.96 -10.04 9.57
CA LEU A 198 -5.97 -10.96 10.08
C LEU A 198 -5.72 -11.14 11.58
N GLU A 199 -6.54 -10.49 12.38
CA GLU A 199 -6.32 -10.47 13.84
C GLU A 199 -6.51 -11.85 14.46
N LYS A 200 -7.59 -12.56 14.10
CA LYS A 200 -7.89 -13.89 14.63
C LYS A 200 -6.83 -14.96 14.35
N LEU A 201 -6.04 -14.78 13.28
CA LEU A 201 -4.96 -15.70 12.89
C LEU A 201 -3.57 -15.16 13.27
N ASN A 202 -3.49 -13.97 13.83
CA ASN A 202 -2.23 -13.25 14.04
C ASN A 202 -1.36 -13.21 12.77
N SER A 203 -1.99 -13.09 11.59
CA SER A 203 -1.33 -13.15 10.30
C SER A 203 -1.33 -11.80 9.61
N GLN A 204 -0.30 -11.56 8.81
CA GLN A 204 -0.14 -10.37 8.00
C GLN A 204 0.18 -10.76 6.56
N HIS A 205 -0.52 -10.17 5.62
CA HIS A 205 -0.36 -10.41 4.19
C HIS A 205 0.06 -9.12 3.49
N THR A 206 0.89 -9.23 2.46
CA THR A 206 1.36 -8.07 1.71
C THR A 206 1.38 -8.33 0.21
N TRP A 207 1.23 -7.26 -0.57
CA TRP A 207 1.37 -7.24 -2.02
C TRP A 207 2.56 -6.35 -2.39
N THR A 208 3.66 -6.95 -2.84
CA THR A 208 4.92 -6.27 -3.19
C THR A 208 5.43 -6.71 -4.55
#